data_07e0322287adf16a02c7ba895b852fd2
#
_entry.id   07e0322287adf16a02c7ba895b852fd2
#
_cell.length_a   1.000
_cell.length_b   1.000
_cell.length_c   1.000
_cell.angle_alpha   90.00
_cell.angle_beta   90.00
_cell.angle_gamma   90.00
#
_symmetry.space_group_name_H-M   'P 1'
#
loop_
_entity.id
_entity.type
_entity.pdbx_description
1 polymer ?
#
loop_
_entity_poly.entity_id
_entity_poly.type
_entity_poly.pdbx_seq_one_letter_code
_entity_poly.pdbx_strand_id
1 'polypeptide(L)'
;MRTIKRQTYIDKVKPFIDSNLIKVFTGSRRAGKSVLMQLIQNELIDSGVNTSQILALNFESRIDGKPMTGEIVWNKVKEKVSETDKKVYLFFDEVQELNEWEKIVNSIQVDFDVDIYLTGSNAKLLSSELSTYLSGRYIEIKVYPFSFKEVVQIKEESNIAIDNKKLFREYIIKGGYPVLYNYQMSYDDE
;
A
#
# COMPACT_ATOMS: atom_id res chain seq x y z
N MET A 1 -9.91 7.56 12.15
CA MET A 1 -10.24 7.17 10.76
C MET A 1 -10.67 5.72 10.81
N ARG A 2 -11.88 5.37 10.38
CA ARG A 2 -12.31 3.96 10.36
C ARG A 2 -11.70 3.29 9.14
N THR A 3 -11.02 2.17 9.34
CA THR A 3 -10.36 1.42 8.27
C THR A 3 -11.03 0.07 8.15
N ILE A 4 -11.61 -0.24 7.00
CA ILE A 4 -12.14 -1.58 6.73
C ILE A 4 -11.01 -2.53 6.37
N LYS A 5 -11.16 -3.79 6.76
CA LYS A 5 -10.26 -4.86 6.36
C LYS A 5 -10.55 -5.24 4.90
N ARG A 6 -9.68 -4.82 3.98
CA ARG A 6 -9.80 -5.14 2.55
C ARG A 6 -9.33 -6.57 2.26
N GLN A 7 -10.03 -7.55 2.82
CA GLN A 7 -9.64 -8.96 2.85
C GLN A 7 -9.27 -9.53 1.47
N THR A 8 -10.00 -9.16 0.42
CA THR A 8 -9.71 -9.61 -0.95
C THR A 8 -8.29 -9.27 -1.42
N TYR A 9 -7.74 -8.13 -1.00
CA TYR A 9 -6.37 -7.75 -1.34
C TYR A 9 -5.35 -8.46 -0.45
N ILE A 10 -5.65 -8.62 0.81
CA ILE A 10 -4.80 -9.37 1.75
C ILE A 10 -4.65 -10.81 1.25
N ASP A 11 -5.74 -11.46 0.87
CA ASP A 11 -5.72 -12.83 0.34
C ASP A 11 -4.92 -12.96 -0.97
N LYS A 12 -4.92 -11.92 -1.81
CA LYS A 12 -4.09 -11.88 -3.02
C LYS A 12 -2.60 -11.74 -2.72
N VAL A 13 -2.23 -11.09 -1.62
CA VAL A 13 -0.83 -10.89 -1.22
C VAL A 13 -0.27 -12.10 -0.50
N LYS A 14 -1.08 -12.77 0.34
CA LYS A 14 -0.65 -13.88 1.20
C LYS A 14 0.22 -14.95 0.51
N PRO A 15 -0.09 -15.43 -0.70
CA PRO A 15 0.75 -16.45 -1.35
C PRO A 15 2.15 -15.99 -1.72
N PHE A 16 2.39 -14.69 -1.71
CA PHE A 16 3.65 -14.08 -2.12
C PHE A 16 4.46 -13.50 -0.95
N ILE A 17 3.92 -13.56 0.29
CA ILE A 17 4.67 -13.20 1.49
C ILE A 17 5.88 -14.14 1.59
N ASP A 18 7.04 -13.59 1.99
CA ASP A 18 8.33 -14.29 2.08
C ASP A 18 8.85 -14.86 0.75
N SER A 19 8.25 -14.52 -0.36
CA SER A 19 8.78 -14.83 -1.69
C SER A 19 9.76 -13.76 -2.16
N ASN A 20 10.62 -14.13 -3.13
CA ASN A 20 11.55 -13.18 -3.76
C ASN A 20 10.86 -12.22 -4.75
N LEU A 21 9.52 -12.23 -4.84
CA LEU A 21 8.77 -11.33 -5.71
C LEU A 21 8.43 -10.03 -4.98
N ILE A 22 8.73 -8.92 -5.60
CA ILE A 22 8.32 -7.59 -5.12
C ILE A 22 6.81 -7.44 -5.31
N LYS A 23 6.09 -6.99 -4.27
CA LYS A 23 4.65 -6.74 -4.31
C LYS A 23 4.41 -5.28 -4.67
N VAL A 24 3.93 -5.03 -5.89
CA VAL A 24 3.69 -3.68 -6.43
C VAL A 24 2.19 -3.38 -6.42
N PHE A 25 1.79 -2.41 -5.61
CA PHE A 25 0.41 -1.93 -5.54
C PHE A 25 0.24 -0.70 -6.42
N THR A 26 -0.48 -0.90 -7.53
CA THR A 26 -0.81 0.17 -8.47
C THR A 26 -2.28 0.58 -8.31
N GLY A 27 -2.63 1.73 -8.83
CA GLY A 27 -4.01 2.22 -8.80
C GLY A 27 -4.08 3.73 -8.74
N SER A 28 -5.28 4.27 -8.95
CA SER A 28 -5.49 5.71 -8.93
C SER A 28 -5.07 6.34 -7.59
N ARG A 29 -4.68 7.61 -7.64
CA ARG A 29 -4.42 8.38 -6.43
C ARG A 29 -5.66 8.34 -5.52
N ARG A 30 -5.46 8.22 -4.21
CA ARG A 30 -6.54 8.12 -3.19
C ARG A 30 -7.40 6.84 -3.25
N ALA A 31 -7.00 5.80 -3.99
CA ALA A 31 -7.69 4.50 -3.98
C ALA A 31 -7.47 3.69 -2.68
N GLY A 32 -6.60 4.15 -1.79
CA GLY A 32 -6.32 3.52 -0.49
C GLY A 32 -5.11 2.58 -0.50
N LYS A 33 -4.13 2.78 -1.40
CA LYS A 33 -2.89 1.97 -1.47
C LYS A 33 -2.09 2.01 -0.16
N SER A 34 -1.80 3.20 0.37
CA SER A 34 -1.05 3.38 1.63
C SER A 34 -1.75 2.73 2.82
N VAL A 35 -3.10 2.84 2.88
CA VAL A 35 -3.90 2.17 3.92
C VAL A 35 -3.82 0.65 3.77
N LEU A 36 -3.85 0.14 2.53
CA LEU A 36 -3.69 -1.30 2.29
C LEU A 36 -2.32 -1.80 2.76
N MET A 37 -1.25 -1.03 2.56
CA MET A 37 0.08 -1.37 3.09
C MET A 37 0.08 -1.46 4.61
N GLN A 38 -0.59 -0.55 5.31
CA GLN A 38 -0.76 -0.63 6.77
C GLN A 38 -1.53 -1.88 7.20
N LEU A 39 -2.59 -2.25 6.47
CA LEU A 39 -3.35 -3.48 6.74
C LEU A 39 -2.48 -4.73 6.57
N ILE A 40 -1.60 -4.77 5.57
CA ILE A 40 -0.66 -5.87 5.36
C ILE A 40 0.39 -5.92 6.48
N GLN A 41 0.92 -4.77 6.92
CA GLN A 41 1.82 -4.70 8.07
C GLN A 41 1.15 -5.27 9.33
N ASN A 42 -0.10 -4.93 9.59
CA ASN A 42 -0.85 -5.47 10.72
C ASN A 42 -1.05 -7.00 10.60
N GLU A 43 -1.39 -7.52 9.40
CA GLU A 43 -1.48 -8.97 9.17
C GLU A 43 -0.15 -9.69 9.42
N LEU A 44 0.98 -9.09 9.05
CA LEU A 44 2.31 -9.63 9.34
C LEU A 44 2.56 -9.67 10.85
N ILE A 45 2.24 -8.60 11.56
CA ILE A 45 2.39 -8.51 13.03
C ILE A 45 1.49 -9.54 13.72
N ASP A 46 0.23 -9.65 13.29
CA ASP A 46 -0.73 -10.62 13.82
C ASP A 46 -0.28 -12.07 13.56
N SER A 47 0.51 -12.30 12.50
CA SER A 47 1.11 -13.60 12.20
C SER A 47 2.43 -13.88 12.94
N GLY A 48 2.91 -12.96 13.78
CA GLY A 48 4.09 -13.13 14.62
C GLY A 48 5.35 -12.42 14.16
N VAL A 49 5.28 -11.58 13.11
CA VAL A 49 6.38 -10.71 12.71
C VAL A 49 6.54 -9.59 13.75
N ASN A 50 7.76 -9.39 14.24
CA ASN A 50 8.04 -8.31 15.17
C ASN A 50 8.06 -6.95 14.43
N THR A 51 7.57 -5.89 15.05
CA THR A 51 7.61 -4.53 14.49
C THR A 51 9.04 -4.07 14.16
N SER A 52 10.05 -4.57 14.89
CA SER A 52 11.45 -4.33 14.59
C SER A 52 11.91 -4.87 13.23
N GLN A 53 11.17 -5.83 12.64
CA GLN A 53 11.46 -6.39 11.31
C GLN A 53 10.82 -5.57 10.18
N ILE A 54 10.03 -4.53 10.49
CA ILE A 54 9.31 -3.73 9.50
C ILE A 54 9.98 -2.37 9.35
N LEU A 55 10.28 -2.00 8.10
CA LEU A 55 10.71 -0.66 7.71
C LEU A 55 9.70 -0.08 6.73
N ALA A 56 9.02 1.00 7.12
CA ALA A 56 8.08 1.72 6.28
C ALA A 56 8.61 3.13 5.97
N LEU A 57 8.72 3.45 4.67
CA LEU A 57 9.16 4.75 4.17
C LEU A 57 8.10 5.30 3.22
N ASN A 58 7.73 6.56 3.41
CA ASN A 58 6.89 7.31 2.47
C ASN A 58 7.74 8.37 1.79
N PHE A 59 7.87 8.28 0.46
CA PHE A 59 8.76 9.15 -0.32
C PHE A 59 8.17 10.54 -0.62
N GLU A 60 6.88 10.76 -0.36
CA GLU A 60 6.32 12.12 -0.31
C GLU A 60 6.80 12.88 0.94
N SER A 61 7.27 12.17 1.97
CA SER A 61 7.82 12.78 3.19
C SER A 61 9.22 13.34 2.96
N ARG A 62 9.54 14.39 3.71
CA ARG A 62 10.85 15.05 3.64
C ARG A 62 11.62 14.84 4.94
N ILE A 63 12.93 14.66 4.84
CA ILE A 63 13.85 14.64 5.98
C ILE A 63 14.56 15.99 5.97
N ASP A 64 14.45 16.74 7.06
CA ASP A 64 15.02 18.09 7.18
C ASP A 64 14.66 19.02 5.99
N GLY A 65 13.42 18.91 5.52
CA GLY A 65 12.90 19.68 4.39
C GLY A 65 13.39 19.21 3.01
N LYS A 66 14.21 18.16 2.93
CA LYS A 66 14.75 17.62 1.68
C LYS A 66 14.11 16.28 1.32
N PRO A 67 13.95 15.94 0.03
CA PRO A 67 13.52 14.62 -0.39
C PRO A 67 14.52 13.55 0.03
N MET A 68 14.06 12.33 0.28
CA MET A 68 14.95 11.18 0.51
C MET A 68 15.76 10.88 -0.75
N THR A 69 17.04 10.54 -0.58
CA THR A 69 17.91 10.08 -1.65
C THR A 69 18.06 8.55 -1.60
N GLY A 70 18.48 7.96 -2.71
CA GLY A 70 18.74 6.51 -2.75
C GLY A 70 19.77 6.03 -1.73
N GLU A 71 20.81 6.85 -1.48
CA GLU A 71 21.82 6.56 -0.45
C GLU A 71 21.21 6.52 0.96
N ILE A 72 20.33 7.46 1.29
CA ILE A 72 19.63 7.48 2.58
C ILE A 72 18.76 6.23 2.71
N VAL A 73 18.03 5.85 1.67
CA VAL A 73 17.18 4.65 1.67
C VAL A 73 18.01 3.38 1.88
N TRP A 74 19.08 3.25 1.10
CA TRP A 74 19.98 2.08 1.19
C TRP A 74 20.60 1.94 2.58
N ASN A 75 21.07 3.05 3.17
CA ASN A 75 21.66 3.05 4.52
C ASN A 75 20.61 2.68 5.59
N LYS A 76 19.36 3.19 5.48
CA LYS A 76 18.26 2.80 6.40
C LYS A 76 17.92 1.31 6.30
N VAL A 77 17.93 0.75 5.09
CA VAL A 77 17.70 -0.69 4.90
C VAL A 77 18.83 -1.51 5.50
N LYS A 78 20.09 -1.13 5.23
CA LYS A 78 21.27 -1.78 5.78
C LYS A 78 21.29 -1.77 7.31
N GLU A 79 21.00 -0.62 7.91
CA GLU A 79 20.84 -0.47 9.37
C GLU A 79 19.77 -1.42 9.88
N LYS A 80 18.59 -1.41 9.27
CA LYS A 80 17.45 -2.23 9.65
C LYS A 80 17.73 -3.72 9.58
N VAL A 81 18.40 -4.17 8.51
CA VAL A 81 18.83 -5.57 8.36
C VAL A 81 19.88 -5.96 9.40
N SER A 82 20.78 -5.03 9.78
CA SER A 82 21.80 -5.32 10.81
C SER A 82 21.24 -5.44 12.24
N GLU A 83 20.02 -4.96 12.49
CA GLU A 83 19.36 -5.04 13.81
C GLU A 83 18.77 -6.42 14.13
N THR A 84 18.66 -7.33 13.14
CA THR A 84 18.00 -8.62 13.33
C THR A 84 18.52 -9.69 12.39
N ASP A 85 18.61 -10.94 12.88
CA ASP A 85 18.90 -12.12 12.05
C ASP A 85 17.65 -12.67 11.32
N LYS A 86 16.50 -12.01 11.49
CA LYS A 86 15.24 -12.41 10.86
C LYS A 86 15.00 -11.60 9.58
N LYS A 87 14.14 -12.12 8.71
CA LYS A 87 13.73 -11.44 7.48
C LYS A 87 13.12 -10.07 7.77
N VAL A 88 13.52 -9.06 7.02
CA VAL A 88 13.01 -7.69 7.10
C VAL A 88 12.00 -7.43 6.00
N TYR A 89 10.92 -6.75 6.35
CA TYR A 89 9.82 -6.39 5.47
C TYR A 89 9.87 -4.89 5.17
N LEU A 90 10.05 -4.55 3.89
CA LEU A 90 10.21 -3.16 3.43
C LEU A 90 8.91 -2.67 2.79
N PHE A 91 8.38 -1.57 3.29
CA PHE A 91 7.18 -0.91 2.77
C PHE A 91 7.54 0.48 2.24
N PHE A 92 7.55 0.64 0.92
CA PHE A 92 7.94 1.84 0.21
C PHE A 92 6.72 2.47 -0.46
N ASP A 93 6.20 3.56 0.13
CA ASP A 93 5.00 4.24 -0.33
C ASP A 93 5.35 5.41 -1.26
N GLU A 94 4.62 5.51 -2.39
CA GLU A 94 4.82 6.50 -3.47
C GLU A 94 6.27 6.49 -4.00
N VAL A 95 6.75 5.28 -4.33
CA VAL A 95 8.16 5.03 -4.70
C VAL A 95 8.66 5.85 -5.89
N GLN A 96 7.79 6.29 -6.79
CA GLN A 96 8.14 7.15 -7.93
C GLN A 96 8.63 8.55 -7.55
N GLU A 97 8.50 8.95 -6.29
CA GLU A 97 9.06 10.21 -5.79
C GLU A 97 10.57 10.09 -5.46
N LEU A 98 11.10 8.85 -5.45
CA LEU A 98 12.52 8.57 -5.30
C LEU A 98 13.20 8.51 -6.69
N ASN A 99 14.22 9.32 -6.91
CA ASN A 99 14.97 9.30 -8.17
C ASN A 99 15.68 7.95 -8.35
N GLU A 100 15.61 7.39 -9.56
CA GLU A 100 16.20 6.09 -9.92
C GLU A 100 15.77 4.93 -9.01
N TRP A 101 14.52 4.99 -8.51
CA TRP A 101 14.00 4.04 -7.52
C TRP A 101 14.10 2.58 -7.98
N GLU A 102 13.99 2.30 -9.26
CA GLU A 102 14.09 0.94 -9.83
C GLU A 102 15.48 0.33 -9.59
N LYS A 103 16.53 1.14 -9.77
CA LYS A 103 17.91 0.71 -9.52
C LYS A 103 18.16 0.47 -8.04
N ILE A 104 17.61 1.34 -7.20
CA ILE A 104 17.77 1.27 -5.75
C ILE A 104 17.04 0.03 -5.20
N VAL A 105 15.80 -0.20 -5.62
CA VAL A 105 15.01 -1.37 -5.22
C VAL A 105 15.66 -2.66 -5.71
N ASN A 106 16.16 -2.70 -6.95
CA ASN A 106 16.88 -3.85 -7.48
C ASN A 106 18.17 -4.12 -6.69
N SER A 107 18.95 -3.10 -6.36
CA SER A 107 20.16 -3.24 -5.55
C SER A 107 19.82 -3.80 -4.16
N ILE A 108 18.80 -3.26 -3.49
CA ILE A 108 18.33 -3.75 -2.18
C ILE A 108 17.92 -5.23 -2.27
N GLN A 109 17.17 -5.62 -3.31
CA GLN A 109 16.76 -7.02 -3.50
C GLN A 109 17.92 -7.97 -3.74
N VAL A 110 19.02 -7.49 -4.36
CA VAL A 110 20.23 -8.29 -4.62
C VAL A 110 21.10 -8.40 -3.37
N ASP A 111 21.24 -7.30 -2.61
CA ASP A 111 22.18 -7.20 -1.51
C ASP A 111 21.63 -7.76 -0.19
N PHE A 112 20.30 -7.84 -0.03
CA PHE A 112 19.65 -8.20 1.24
C PHE A 112 18.54 -9.25 1.05
N ASP A 113 18.40 -10.18 2.01
CA ASP A 113 17.23 -11.06 2.10
C ASP A 113 16.07 -10.33 2.76
N VAL A 114 15.30 -9.62 1.93
CA VAL A 114 14.18 -8.78 2.36
C VAL A 114 12.91 -9.09 1.58
N ASP A 115 11.76 -8.77 2.15
CA ASP A 115 10.46 -8.84 1.49
C ASP A 115 9.95 -7.43 1.18
N ILE A 116 9.75 -7.11 -0.11
CA ILE A 116 9.54 -5.73 -0.58
C ILE A 116 8.11 -5.52 -1.06
N TYR A 117 7.50 -4.44 -0.56
CA TYR A 117 6.16 -3.94 -0.89
C TYR A 117 6.26 -2.50 -1.35
N LEU A 118 5.77 -2.21 -2.56
CA LEU A 118 5.85 -0.89 -3.19
C LEU A 118 4.47 -0.36 -3.50
N THR A 119 4.26 0.94 -3.32
CA THR A 119 3.13 1.63 -3.95
C THR A 119 3.58 2.72 -4.89
N GLY A 120 2.70 3.06 -5.82
CA GLY A 120 2.84 4.25 -6.65
C GLY A 120 1.63 4.47 -7.56
N SER A 121 1.61 5.61 -8.24
CA SER A 121 0.55 5.92 -9.18
C SER A 121 0.77 5.19 -10.51
N ASN A 122 -0.30 4.65 -11.12
CA ASN A 122 -0.28 3.82 -12.34
C ASN A 122 0.57 4.41 -13.48
N ALA A 123 0.48 5.72 -13.70
CA ALA A 123 1.11 6.35 -14.86
C ALA A 123 2.64 6.38 -14.78
N LYS A 124 3.20 6.39 -13.57
CA LYS A 124 4.65 6.48 -13.34
C LYS A 124 5.29 5.10 -13.07
N LEU A 125 4.54 4.17 -12.46
CA LEU A 125 5.04 2.83 -12.15
C LEU A 125 5.00 1.87 -13.34
N LEU A 126 4.08 2.06 -14.30
CA LEU A 126 3.97 1.23 -15.51
C LEU A 126 4.81 1.77 -16.68
N SER A 127 5.73 2.71 -16.42
CA SER A 127 6.70 3.13 -17.41
C SER A 127 7.56 1.93 -17.85
N SER A 128 8.12 2.01 -19.06
CA SER A 128 8.99 0.98 -19.65
C SER A 128 10.16 0.56 -18.74
N GLU A 129 10.49 1.37 -17.75
CA GLU A 129 11.58 1.15 -16.79
C GLU A 129 11.27 0.04 -15.78
N LEU A 130 10.04 -0.03 -15.26
CA LEU A 130 9.62 -1.13 -14.36
C LEU A 130 9.74 -2.48 -15.06
N SER A 131 9.31 -2.55 -16.32
CA SER A 131 9.40 -3.78 -17.10
C SER A 131 10.86 -4.18 -17.44
N THR A 132 11.78 -3.22 -17.49
CA THR A 132 13.18 -3.49 -17.82
C THR A 132 14.01 -3.93 -16.61
N TYR A 133 13.93 -3.19 -15.50
CA TYR A 133 14.77 -3.47 -14.33
C TYR A 133 14.21 -4.57 -13.42
N LEU A 134 12.89 -4.68 -13.31
CA LEU A 134 12.23 -5.63 -12.39
C LEU A 134 11.50 -6.75 -13.13
N SER A 135 11.74 -6.94 -14.43
CA SER A 135 11.07 -7.97 -15.23
C SER A 135 11.16 -9.36 -14.61
N GLY A 136 10.02 -10.02 -14.43
CA GLY A 136 9.94 -11.34 -13.82
C GLY A 136 10.18 -11.42 -12.31
N ARG A 137 10.42 -10.27 -11.64
CA ARG A 137 10.74 -10.19 -10.22
C ARG A 137 9.65 -9.53 -9.37
N TYR A 138 8.52 -9.19 -9.94
CA TYR A 138 7.41 -8.56 -9.21
C TYR A 138 6.07 -9.15 -9.57
N ILE A 139 5.11 -8.94 -8.68
CA ILE A 139 3.68 -9.11 -8.96
C ILE A 139 2.98 -7.76 -8.85
N GLU A 140 2.04 -7.52 -9.74
CA GLU A 140 1.22 -6.32 -9.69
C GLU A 140 -0.13 -6.62 -9.06
N ILE A 141 -0.50 -5.81 -8.07
CA ILE A 141 -1.80 -5.85 -7.42
C ILE A 141 -2.49 -4.51 -7.64
N LYS A 142 -3.44 -4.49 -8.57
CA LYS A 142 -4.19 -3.29 -8.90
C LYS A 142 -5.23 -2.98 -7.83
N VAL A 143 -5.08 -1.83 -7.17
CA VAL A 143 -5.95 -1.34 -6.10
C VAL A 143 -6.99 -0.39 -6.69
N TYR A 144 -8.25 -0.76 -6.56
CA TYR A 144 -9.39 0.04 -6.97
C TYR A 144 -9.97 0.83 -5.78
N PRO A 145 -10.70 1.91 -6.03
CA PRO A 145 -11.61 2.48 -5.03
C PRO A 145 -12.51 1.42 -4.42
N PHE A 146 -13.22 1.74 -3.35
CA PHE A 146 -14.12 0.77 -2.70
C PHE A 146 -15.17 0.23 -3.66
N SER A 147 -15.33 -1.08 -3.64
CA SER A 147 -16.49 -1.75 -4.25
C SER A 147 -17.76 -1.45 -3.46
N PHE A 148 -18.93 -1.64 -4.07
CA PHE A 148 -20.20 -1.48 -3.36
C PHE A 148 -20.27 -2.36 -2.09
N LYS A 149 -19.73 -3.60 -2.16
CA LYS A 149 -19.65 -4.50 -1.00
C LYS A 149 -18.84 -3.90 0.16
N GLU A 150 -17.70 -3.27 -0.14
CA GLU A 150 -16.88 -2.59 0.87
C GLU A 150 -17.61 -1.37 1.46
N VAL A 151 -18.38 -0.64 0.64
CA VAL A 151 -19.21 0.48 1.11
C VAL A 151 -20.33 0.00 2.04
N VAL A 152 -21.00 -1.10 1.72
CA VAL A 152 -22.00 -1.72 2.61
C VAL A 152 -21.35 -2.09 3.94
N GLN A 153 -20.19 -2.76 3.93
CA GLN A 153 -19.45 -3.12 5.15
C GLN A 153 -19.14 -1.90 6.02
N ILE A 154 -18.67 -0.78 5.44
CA ILE A 154 -18.41 0.46 6.18
C ILE A 154 -19.65 0.95 6.92
N LYS A 155 -20.82 0.87 6.27
CA LYS A 155 -22.09 1.32 6.85
C LYS A 155 -22.57 0.38 7.95
N GLU A 156 -22.46 -0.94 7.75
CA GLU A 156 -22.79 -1.96 8.75
C GLU A 156 -21.97 -1.79 10.02
N GLU A 157 -20.66 -1.62 9.91
CA GLU A 157 -19.77 -1.36 11.03
C GLU A 157 -20.07 -0.03 11.77
N SER A 158 -20.83 0.85 11.12
CA SER A 158 -21.26 2.12 11.70
C SER A 158 -22.59 2.03 12.46
N ASN A 159 -23.23 0.85 12.54
CA ASN A 159 -24.57 0.61 13.09
C ASN A 159 -25.67 1.52 12.51
N ILE A 160 -25.53 1.90 11.25
CA ILE A 160 -26.51 2.71 10.52
C ILE A 160 -27.47 1.75 9.81
N ALA A 161 -28.77 1.92 9.99
CA ALA A 161 -29.78 1.18 9.23
C ALA A 161 -29.58 1.42 7.73
N ILE A 162 -29.41 0.34 6.96
CA ILE A 162 -29.05 0.42 5.54
C ILE A 162 -30.25 0.10 4.67
N ASP A 163 -30.66 1.05 3.83
CA ASP A 163 -31.43 0.78 2.62
C ASP A 163 -30.45 0.53 1.46
N ASN A 164 -30.21 -0.74 1.13
CA ASN A 164 -29.27 -1.11 0.08
C ASN A 164 -29.61 -0.52 -1.29
N LYS A 165 -30.90 -0.27 -1.60
CA LYS A 165 -31.30 0.35 -2.87
C LYS A 165 -30.91 1.83 -2.92
N LYS A 166 -31.16 2.55 -1.83
CA LYS A 166 -30.75 3.95 -1.69
C LYS A 166 -29.24 4.07 -1.72
N LEU A 167 -28.53 3.27 -0.93
CA LEU A 167 -27.08 3.26 -0.87
C LEU A 167 -26.43 2.93 -2.22
N PHE A 168 -27.01 1.99 -2.99
CA PHE A 168 -26.50 1.64 -4.32
C PHE A 168 -26.65 2.80 -5.31
N ARG A 169 -27.78 3.54 -5.29
CA ARG A 169 -27.95 4.74 -6.10
C ARG A 169 -26.93 5.81 -5.76
N GLU A 170 -26.69 6.05 -4.47
CA GLU A 170 -25.67 6.99 -4.01
C GLU A 170 -24.26 6.56 -4.47
N TYR A 171 -23.95 5.26 -4.39
CA TYR A 171 -22.67 4.72 -4.84
C TYR A 171 -22.44 4.93 -6.34
N ILE A 172 -23.46 4.73 -7.17
CA ILE A 172 -23.36 4.97 -8.63
C ILE A 172 -23.04 6.45 -8.91
N ILE A 173 -23.64 7.36 -8.17
CA ILE A 173 -23.48 8.82 -8.37
C ILE A 173 -22.13 9.30 -7.82
N LYS A 174 -21.79 8.91 -6.60
CA LYS A 174 -20.61 9.42 -5.87
C LYS A 174 -19.31 8.64 -6.19
N GLY A 175 -19.44 7.37 -6.58
CA GLY A 175 -18.32 6.46 -6.78
C GLY A 175 -17.79 5.86 -5.48
N GLY A 176 -16.70 5.11 -5.57
CA GLY A 176 -16.13 4.33 -4.47
C GLY A 176 -14.87 4.92 -3.81
N TYR A 177 -14.53 6.18 -4.03
CA TYR A 177 -13.31 6.72 -3.42
C TYR A 177 -13.40 6.77 -1.89
N PRO A 178 -12.39 6.23 -1.16
CA PRO A 178 -12.42 6.13 0.30
C PRO A 178 -12.71 7.44 1.03
N VAL A 179 -12.25 8.57 0.50
CA VAL A 179 -12.48 9.89 1.08
C VAL A 179 -13.98 10.22 1.24
N LEU A 180 -14.82 9.71 0.36
CA LEU A 180 -16.27 9.97 0.36
C LEU A 180 -17.02 9.20 1.47
N TYR A 181 -16.38 8.19 2.06
CA TYR A 181 -16.96 7.32 3.08
C TYR A 181 -16.28 7.46 4.45
N ASN A 182 -15.16 8.15 4.53
CA ASN A 182 -14.42 8.40 5.78
C ASN A 182 -14.94 9.63 6.55
N TYR A 183 -15.67 10.51 5.90
CA TYR A 183 -16.32 11.64 6.53
C TYR A 183 -17.81 11.37 6.66
N GLN A 184 -18.36 11.53 7.86
CA GLN A 184 -19.79 11.79 8.04
C GLN A 184 -20.04 13.18 7.46
N MET A 185 -20.20 13.29 6.17
CA MET A 185 -20.86 14.45 5.57
C MET A 185 -22.35 14.25 5.83
N SER A 186 -22.85 14.87 6.88
CA SER A 186 -24.26 15.18 6.99
C SER A 186 -24.53 16.21 5.89
N TYR A 187 -24.97 15.75 4.75
CA TYR A 187 -25.75 16.61 3.86
C TYR A 187 -27.13 16.65 4.49
N ASP A 188 -27.41 17.71 5.22
CA ASP A 188 -28.78 18.13 5.45
C ASP A 188 -29.33 18.50 4.07
N ASP A 189 -30.31 17.73 3.60
CA ASP A 189 -31.08 18.02 2.41
C ASP A 189 -31.92 19.29 2.72
N GLU A 190 -31.55 20.45 2.18
CA GLU A 190 -32.48 21.53 1.88
C GLU A 190 -33.03 21.39 0.48
#